data_d75d0da561e208575dbd971e540b1ecb
#
_entry.id   d75d0da561e208575dbd971e540b1ecb
#
_cell.length_a   1.000
_cell.length_b   1.000
_cell.length_c   1.000
_cell.angle_alpha   90.00
_cell.angle_beta   90.00
_cell.angle_gamma   90.00
#
_symmetry.space_group_name_H-M   'P 1'
#
loop_
_entity.id
_entity.type
_entity.pdbx_description
1 polymer ?
#
loop_
_entity_poly.entity_id
_entity_poly.type
_entity_poly.pdbx_seq_one_letter_code
_entity_poly.pdbx_strand_id
1 'polypeptide(L)'
;MGLEEIYASLPKQLPEAYDAMLKDAALSSEQITRRLRHMLYGTTNIRRPNYLVEAGKQLDMTVDEHDGIVELTFPGLVPKAKSWKSSEYLTDPAYYIIDRYTDNHPIQRFDECAVCFIHEYDRTLGIGRVLDYDNTEQKQLLDVVATFFLKDDGGLHCDAYHTTVLGEKDITRILIMSKEQFRGWLCRRYDG
;
A
#
# COMPACT_ATOMS: atom_id res chain seq x y z
N MET A 1 -2.42 3.29 -26.35
CA MET A 1 -2.21 2.00 -25.69
C MET A 1 -1.91 2.32 -24.24
N GLY A 2 -2.84 2.04 -23.34
CA GLY A 2 -2.69 2.30 -21.91
C GLY A 2 -1.78 1.27 -21.26
N LEU A 3 -1.27 1.56 -20.04
CA LEU A 3 -0.45 0.62 -19.28
C LEU A 3 -1.17 -0.73 -19.09
N GLU A 4 -2.48 -0.73 -18.90
CA GLU A 4 -3.29 -1.95 -18.77
C GLU A 4 -3.28 -2.82 -20.02
N GLU A 5 -3.30 -2.23 -21.22
CA GLU A 5 -3.21 -2.97 -22.48
C GLU A 5 -1.82 -3.60 -22.66
N ILE A 6 -0.77 -2.91 -22.17
CA ILE A 6 0.59 -3.44 -22.18
C ILE A 6 0.68 -4.64 -21.23
N TYR A 7 0.15 -4.53 -20.00
CA TYR A 7 0.15 -5.64 -19.05
C TYR A 7 -0.66 -6.85 -19.54
N ALA A 8 -1.81 -6.62 -20.15
CA ALA A 8 -2.64 -7.70 -20.73
C ALA A 8 -1.96 -8.43 -21.90
N SER A 9 -1.02 -7.78 -22.58
CA SER A 9 -0.28 -8.35 -23.72
C SER A 9 0.99 -9.11 -23.32
N LEU A 10 1.43 -9.03 -22.05
CA LEU A 10 2.61 -9.75 -21.59
C LEU A 10 2.33 -11.26 -21.51
N PRO A 11 3.28 -12.11 -21.92
CA PRO A 11 3.14 -13.56 -21.78
C PRO A 11 3.02 -13.93 -20.31
N LYS A 12 2.08 -14.81 -19.97
CA LYS A 12 1.76 -15.24 -18.59
C LYS A 12 2.94 -15.94 -17.87
N GLN A 13 3.92 -16.42 -18.61
CA GLN A 13 5.20 -16.90 -18.10
C GLN A 13 6.30 -16.34 -18.99
N LEU A 14 7.10 -15.45 -18.43
CA LEU A 14 8.29 -14.95 -19.11
C LEU A 14 9.43 -15.96 -18.91
N PRO A 15 10.28 -16.20 -19.92
CA PRO A 15 11.50 -16.96 -19.74
C PRO A 15 12.38 -16.38 -18.62
N GLU A 16 13.05 -17.22 -17.84
CA GLU A 16 13.89 -16.78 -16.70
C GLU A 16 14.90 -15.67 -17.06
N ALA A 17 15.35 -15.63 -18.31
CA ALA A 17 16.23 -14.56 -18.81
C ALA A 17 15.58 -13.16 -18.77
N TYR A 18 14.24 -13.06 -18.80
CA TYR A 18 13.52 -11.79 -18.71
C TYR A 18 13.36 -11.31 -17.28
N ASP A 19 13.37 -12.20 -16.29
CA ASP A 19 13.22 -11.84 -14.89
C ASP A 19 14.35 -10.91 -14.42
N ALA A 20 15.58 -11.24 -14.78
CA ALA A 20 16.74 -10.41 -14.45
C ALA A 20 16.65 -9.04 -15.14
N MET A 21 16.28 -9.01 -16.42
CA MET A 21 16.17 -7.76 -17.19
C MET A 21 15.03 -6.88 -16.67
N LEU A 22 13.87 -7.45 -16.34
CA LEU A 22 12.75 -6.71 -15.75
C LEU A 22 13.11 -6.17 -14.36
N LYS A 23 13.80 -6.97 -13.54
CA LYS A 23 14.29 -6.54 -12.23
C LYS A 23 15.24 -5.35 -12.36
N ASP A 24 16.21 -5.43 -13.27
CA ASP A 24 17.18 -4.35 -13.49
C ASP A 24 16.50 -3.08 -14.03
N ALA A 25 15.54 -3.24 -14.93
CA ALA A 25 14.73 -2.13 -15.43
C ALA A 25 13.91 -1.47 -14.32
N ALA A 26 13.26 -2.26 -13.47
CA ALA A 26 12.49 -1.77 -12.32
C ALA A 26 13.39 -1.00 -11.34
N LEU A 27 14.54 -1.58 -10.95
CA LEU A 27 15.50 -0.93 -10.05
C LEU A 27 16.05 0.38 -10.64
N SER A 28 16.32 0.39 -11.96
CA SER A 28 16.76 1.60 -12.66
C SER A 28 15.67 2.67 -12.66
N SER A 29 14.41 2.28 -12.88
CA SER A 29 13.26 3.19 -12.84
C SER A 29 13.09 3.83 -11.44
N GLU A 30 13.23 3.05 -10.37
CA GLU A 30 13.19 3.57 -9.00
C GLU A 30 14.31 4.59 -8.74
N GLN A 31 15.53 4.30 -9.19
CA GLN A 31 16.65 5.23 -9.07
C GLN A 31 16.41 6.54 -9.85
N ILE A 32 15.89 6.44 -11.06
CA ILE A 32 15.53 7.61 -11.90
C ILE A 32 14.46 8.43 -11.18
N THR A 33 13.38 7.80 -10.72
CA THR A 33 12.28 8.46 -10.01
C THR A 33 12.81 9.21 -8.78
N ARG A 34 13.67 8.58 -7.98
CA ARG A 34 14.28 9.22 -6.81
C ARG A 34 15.12 10.44 -7.19
N ARG A 35 15.95 10.33 -8.23
CA ARG A 35 16.77 11.46 -8.71
C ARG A 35 15.91 12.60 -9.23
N LEU A 36 14.85 12.30 -10.00
CA LEU A 36 13.90 13.29 -10.51
C LEU A 36 13.18 14.01 -9.36
N ARG A 37 12.72 13.29 -8.33
CA ARG A 37 12.14 13.90 -7.14
C ARG A 37 13.12 14.85 -6.45
N HIS A 38 14.38 14.41 -6.26
CA HIS A 38 15.40 15.24 -5.64
C HIS A 38 15.67 16.52 -6.44
N MET A 39 15.79 16.40 -7.76
CA MET A 39 15.95 17.56 -8.66
C MET A 39 14.72 18.47 -8.59
N LEU A 40 13.51 17.92 -8.63
CA LEU A 40 12.28 18.68 -8.56
C LEU A 40 12.24 19.57 -7.32
N TYR A 41 12.56 19.00 -6.15
CA TYR A 41 12.54 19.75 -4.90
C TYR A 41 13.67 20.77 -4.77
N GLY A 42 14.82 20.50 -5.37
CA GLY A 42 15.99 21.36 -5.31
C GLY A 42 16.03 22.49 -6.35
N THR A 43 15.32 22.34 -7.48
CA THR A 43 15.45 23.25 -8.62
C THR A 43 14.15 23.95 -9.03
N THR A 44 13.03 23.59 -8.44
CA THR A 44 11.73 24.18 -8.74
C THR A 44 11.03 24.72 -7.51
N ASN A 45 10.00 25.55 -7.72
CA ASN A 45 9.12 26.05 -6.63
C ASN A 45 8.03 25.06 -6.23
N ILE A 46 8.06 23.82 -6.75
CA ILE A 46 7.07 22.79 -6.42
C ILE A 46 7.35 22.29 -5.00
N ARG A 47 6.35 22.44 -4.13
CA ARG A 47 6.43 21.97 -2.76
C ARG A 47 6.28 20.45 -2.70
N ARG A 48 7.17 19.80 -1.93
CA ARG A 48 7.16 18.33 -1.74
C ARG A 48 5.78 17.76 -1.39
N PRO A 49 5.00 18.34 -0.44
CA PRO A 49 3.67 17.82 -0.14
C PRO A 49 2.74 17.76 -1.34
N ASN A 50 2.66 18.86 -2.12
CA ASN A 50 1.78 18.93 -3.29
C ASN A 50 2.14 17.88 -4.35
N TYR A 51 3.43 17.73 -4.62
CA TYR A 51 3.90 16.71 -5.57
C TYR A 51 3.57 15.30 -5.09
N LEU A 52 3.74 15.01 -3.79
CA LEU A 52 3.51 13.66 -3.28
C LEU A 52 2.02 13.28 -3.20
N VAL A 53 1.13 14.26 -2.98
CA VAL A 53 -0.31 14.05 -3.15
C VAL A 53 -0.64 13.67 -4.60
N GLU A 54 -0.12 14.41 -5.57
CA GLU A 54 -0.35 14.08 -6.98
C GLU A 54 0.28 12.73 -7.37
N ALA A 55 1.46 12.42 -6.85
CA ALA A 55 2.08 11.11 -7.07
C ALA A 55 1.24 9.96 -6.50
N GLY A 56 0.64 10.14 -5.31
CA GLY A 56 -0.26 9.14 -4.74
C GLY A 56 -1.53 8.94 -5.58
N LYS A 57 -2.10 10.02 -6.10
CA LYS A 57 -3.25 9.93 -7.03
C LYS A 57 -2.88 9.21 -8.33
N GLN A 58 -1.70 9.49 -8.89
CA GLN A 58 -1.20 8.79 -10.09
C GLN A 58 -0.91 7.31 -9.84
N LEU A 59 -0.71 6.94 -8.58
CA LEU A 59 -0.59 5.56 -8.14
C LEU A 59 -1.95 4.95 -7.73
N ASP A 60 -3.08 5.62 -7.98
CA ASP A 60 -4.43 5.17 -7.59
C ASP A 60 -4.56 4.82 -6.09
N MET A 61 -3.80 5.53 -5.24
CA MET A 61 -3.95 5.41 -3.79
C MET A 61 -5.22 6.12 -3.34
N THR A 62 -6.05 5.44 -2.55
CA THR A 62 -7.28 6.01 -1.98
C THR A 62 -7.34 5.85 -0.47
N VAL A 63 -8.11 6.76 0.15
CA VAL A 63 -8.51 6.70 1.56
C VAL A 63 -10.01 6.91 1.59
N ASP A 64 -10.74 5.98 2.17
CA ASP A 64 -12.18 6.01 2.30
C ASP A 64 -12.60 5.64 3.72
N GLU A 65 -13.76 6.10 4.16
CA GLU A 65 -14.36 5.71 5.44
C GLU A 65 -15.80 5.25 5.22
N HIS A 66 -16.11 4.06 5.69
CA HIS A 66 -17.45 3.48 5.65
C HIS A 66 -17.78 2.84 7.00
N ASP A 67 -18.88 3.26 7.61
CA ASP A 67 -19.37 2.70 8.88
C ASP A 67 -18.32 2.72 10.01
N GLY A 68 -17.46 3.74 10.05
CA GLY A 68 -16.38 3.87 11.03
C GLY A 68 -15.18 2.93 10.79
N ILE A 69 -15.11 2.32 9.62
CA ILE A 69 -13.94 1.57 9.13
C ILE A 69 -13.21 2.47 8.13
N VAL A 70 -11.95 2.76 8.41
CA VAL A 70 -11.09 3.47 7.46
C VAL A 70 -10.41 2.44 6.55
N GLU A 71 -10.54 2.62 5.25
CA GLU A 71 -9.90 1.79 4.23
C GLU A 71 -8.87 2.61 3.44
N LEU A 72 -7.65 2.11 3.40
CA LEU A 72 -6.58 2.58 2.54
C LEU A 72 -6.37 1.56 1.43
N THR A 73 -6.38 2.00 0.18
CA THR A 73 -6.08 1.13 -0.97
C THR A 73 -4.78 1.56 -1.62
N PHE A 74 -3.91 0.60 -1.84
CA PHE A 74 -2.64 0.77 -2.54
C PHE A 74 -2.63 -0.12 -3.78
N PRO A 75 -2.29 0.40 -4.96
CA PRO A 75 -2.11 -0.43 -6.13
C PRO A 75 -0.85 -1.27 -5.98
N GLY A 76 -0.99 -2.57 -6.22
CA GLY A 76 0.11 -3.52 -6.09
C GLY A 76 0.32 -4.04 -4.67
N LEU A 77 1.32 -4.86 -4.53
CA LEU A 77 1.69 -5.54 -3.29
C LEU A 77 2.70 -4.73 -2.50
N VAL A 78 2.67 -4.87 -1.17
CA VAL A 78 3.71 -4.31 -0.31
C VAL A 78 5.08 -4.91 -0.69
N PRO A 79 6.12 -4.09 -0.87
CA PRO A 79 7.45 -4.57 -1.23
C PRO A 79 8.04 -5.57 -0.23
N LYS A 80 8.99 -6.37 -0.70
CA LYS A 80 9.76 -7.28 0.17
C LYS A 80 10.64 -6.50 1.15
N ALA A 81 10.71 -6.96 2.40
CA ALA A 81 11.44 -6.34 3.51
C ALA A 81 12.95 -6.11 3.28
N LYS A 82 13.57 -6.77 2.29
CA LYS A 82 15.00 -6.62 1.98
C LYS A 82 15.36 -5.35 1.19
N SER A 83 14.37 -4.56 0.80
CA SER A 83 14.53 -3.36 -0.02
C SER A 83 14.19 -2.09 0.75
N TRP A 84 14.83 -1.90 1.91
CA TRP A 84 14.53 -0.81 2.86
C TRP A 84 14.54 0.63 2.30
N LYS A 85 14.92 0.80 1.04
CA LYS A 85 14.84 2.08 0.31
C LYS A 85 13.64 2.15 -0.65
N SER A 86 12.90 1.06 -0.85
CA SER A 86 11.74 1.04 -1.75
C SER A 86 10.46 1.52 -1.08
N SER A 87 10.40 1.48 0.25
CA SER A 87 9.20 1.89 0.97
C SER A 87 8.92 3.40 0.89
N GLU A 88 9.93 4.27 0.80
CA GLU A 88 9.73 5.71 0.59
C GLU A 88 8.87 6.01 -0.65
N TYR A 89 8.88 5.12 -1.64
CA TYR A 89 8.06 5.24 -2.84
C TYR A 89 6.56 5.14 -2.54
N LEU A 90 6.17 4.29 -1.60
CA LEU A 90 4.78 4.10 -1.16
C LEU A 90 4.43 4.94 0.07
N THR A 91 5.31 4.97 1.07
CA THR A 91 5.02 5.60 2.36
C THR A 91 4.93 7.12 2.26
N ASP A 92 5.80 7.77 1.47
CA ASP A 92 5.75 9.21 1.28
C ASP A 92 4.43 9.68 0.62
N PRO A 93 4.01 9.14 -0.56
CA PRO A 93 2.71 9.48 -1.12
C PRO A 93 1.54 9.12 -0.21
N ALA A 94 1.59 7.95 0.46
CA ALA A 94 0.56 7.53 1.40
C ALA A 94 0.39 8.54 2.53
N TYR A 95 1.48 8.97 3.16
CA TYR A 95 1.45 9.97 4.21
C TYR A 95 0.68 11.23 3.76
N TYR A 96 1.03 11.82 2.62
CA TYR A 96 0.41 13.07 2.18
C TYR A 96 -1.00 12.89 1.63
N ILE A 97 -1.36 11.73 1.12
CA ILE A 97 -2.76 11.42 0.75
C ILE A 97 -3.63 11.34 2.00
N ILE A 98 -3.15 10.66 3.05
CA ILE A 98 -3.87 10.55 4.32
C ILE A 98 -3.96 11.91 5.01
N ASP A 99 -2.86 12.67 5.07
CA ASP A 99 -2.81 14.03 5.62
C ASP A 99 -3.89 14.93 4.97
N ARG A 100 -3.93 14.94 3.65
CA ARG A 100 -4.93 15.69 2.89
C ARG A 100 -6.35 15.19 3.12
N TYR A 101 -6.54 13.89 3.27
CA TYR A 101 -7.85 13.30 3.56
C TYR A 101 -8.34 13.72 4.94
N THR A 102 -7.50 13.59 5.97
CA THR A 102 -7.84 13.92 7.35
C THR A 102 -8.06 15.42 7.59
N ASP A 103 -7.40 16.30 6.82
CA ASP A 103 -7.66 17.74 6.84
C ASP A 103 -9.12 18.07 6.45
N ASN A 104 -9.72 17.28 5.55
CA ASN A 104 -11.09 17.51 5.05
C ASN A 104 -12.14 16.61 5.73
N HIS A 105 -11.71 15.50 6.34
CA HIS A 105 -12.54 14.50 6.99
C HIS A 105 -11.95 14.21 8.38
N PRO A 106 -12.30 15.01 9.42
CA PRO A 106 -11.77 14.78 10.76
C PRO A 106 -12.22 13.42 11.29
N ILE A 107 -11.27 12.50 11.43
CA ILE A 107 -11.49 11.17 11.95
C ILE A 107 -11.02 11.11 13.40
N GLN A 108 -11.87 10.55 14.26
CA GLN A 108 -11.47 10.29 15.64
C GLN A 108 -10.44 9.17 15.68
N ARG A 109 -9.29 9.41 16.31
CA ARG A 109 -8.26 8.39 16.47
C ARG A 109 -8.75 7.23 17.35
N PHE A 110 -8.44 6.03 16.93
CA PHE A 110 -8.76 4.82 17.66
C PHE A 110 -7.91 4.69 18.93
N ASP A 111 -8.55 4.38 20.05
CA ASP A 111 -7.88 4.00 21.31
C ASP A 111 -7.42 2.55 21.26
N GLU A 112 -8.32 1.67 20.81
CA GLU A 112 -8.08 0.24 20.60
C GLU A 112 -8.63 -0.13 19.23
N CYS A 113 -7.80 -0.76 18.41
CA CYS A 113 -8.17 -1.10 17.05
C CYS A 113 -7.56 -2.41 16.57
N ALA A 114 -8.07 -2.88 15.43
CA ALA A 114 -7.40 -3.84 14.57
C ALA A 114 -7.01 -3.15 13.27
N VAL A 115 -5.78 -3.35 12.84
CA VAL A 115 -5.27 -2.95 11.53
C VAL A 115 -5.11 -4.21 10.69
N CYS A 116 -5.93 -4.31 9.64
CA CYS A 116 -5.98 -5.51 8.79
C CYS A 116 -5.31 -5.23 7.44
N PHE A 117 -4.22 -5.91 7.15
CA PHE A 117 -3.59 -5.93 5.84
C PHE A 117 -4.20 -7.04 4.98
N ILE A 118 -4.83 -6.68 3.89
CA ILE A 118 -5.40 -7.59 2.91
C ILE A 118 -4.52 -7.55 1.66
N HIS A 119 -3.81 -8.64 1.40
CA HIS A 119 -2.96 -8.79 0.24
C HIS A 119 -3.75 -9.54 -0.85
N GLU A 120 -4.21 -8.80 -1.83
CA GLU A 120 -4.90 -9.37 -2.98
C GLU A 120 -3.88 -9.66 -4.09
N TYR A 121 -3.80 -10.91 -4.52
CA TYR A 121 -2.91 -11.36 -5.58
C TYR A 121 -3.71 -11.67 -6.84
N ASP A 122 -3.23 -11.21 -7.98
CA ASP A 122 -3.80 -11.59 -9.28
C ASP A 122 -3.66 -13.10 -9.48
N ARG A 123 -4.82 -13.77 -9.50
CA ARG A 123 -4.93 -15.23 -9.66
C ARG A 123 -4.35 -15.74 -10.98
N THR A 124 -4.27 -14.89 -12.00
CA THR A 124 -3.79 -15.27 -13.33
C THR A 124 -2.27 -15.38 -13.39
N LEU A 125 -1.56 -14.77 -12.43
CA LEU A 125 -0.08 -14.73 -12.38
C LEU A 125 0.55 -15.86 -11.56
N GLY A 126 -0.27 -16.76 -11.03
CA GLY A 126 0.15 -17.95 -10.29
C GLY A 126 0.39 -17.72 -8.80
N ILE A 127 0.18 -18.78 -8.02
CA ILE A 127 0.23 -18.74 -6.54
C ILE A 127 1.65 -18.74 -5.95
N GLY A 128 2.67 -19.12 -6.74
CA GLY A 128 4.08 -19.13 -6.29
C GLY A 128 4.64 -17.72 -5.95
N ARG A 129 3.90 -16.68 -6.26
CA ARG A 129 4.22 -15.28 -5.92
C ARG A 129 3.79 -14.87 -4.51
N VAL A 130 2.90 -15.63 -3.88
CA VAL A 130 2.39 -15.32 -2.54
C VAL A 130 3.54 -15.36 -1.55
N LEU A 131 3.75 -14.25 -0.86
CA LEU A 131 4.83 -14.08 0.10
C LEU A 131 4.36 -14.36 1.51
N ASP A 132 5.29 -14.82 2.35
CA ASP A 132 5.11 -14.84 3.78
C ASP A 132 5.05 -13.40 4.31
N TYR A 133 4.21 -13.14 5.29
CA TYR A 133 3.95 -11.79 5.80
C TYR A 133 5.19 -11.15 6.44
N ASP A 134 6.08 -11.93 7.06
CA ASP A 134 7.34 -11.47 7.64
C ASP A 134 8.37 -11.01 6.60
N ASN A 135 8.15 -11.34 5.32
CA ASN A 135 8.98 -10.94 4.20
C ASN A 135 8.55 -9.62 3.54
N THR A 136 7.56 -8.90 4.10
CA THR A 136 7.04 -7.65 3.52
C THR A 136 7.30 -6.44 4.41
N GLU A 137 7.46 -5.24 3.81
CA GLU A 137 7.76 -3.99 4.53
C GLU A 137 6.49 -3.33 5.13
N GLN A 138 5.72 -4.10 5.88
CA GLN A 138 4.45 -3.64 6.43
C GLN A 138 4.62 -2.63 7.56
N LYS A 139 5.72 -2.72 8.32
CA LYS A 139 5.94 -1.86 9.48
C LYS A 139 5.89 -0.38 9.13
N GLN A 140 6.50 0.02 8.04
CA GLN A 140 6.54 1.43 7.65
C GLN A 140 5.16 1.96 7.23
N LEU A 141 4.33 1.13 6.60
CA LEU A 141 2.92 1.48 6.32
C LEU A 141 2.09 1.55 7.60
N LEU A 142 2.32 0.63 8.55
CA LEU A 142 1.69 0.70 9.86
C LEU A 142 2.07 1.99 10.60
N ASP A 143 3.36 2.39 10.58
CA ASP A 143 3.83 3.63 11.19
C ASP A 143 3.13 4.87 10.59
N VAL A 144 2.92 4.88 9.25
CA VAL A 144 2.14 5.93 8.58
C VAL A 144 0.69 5.93 9.06
N VAL A 145 0.03 4.78 9.05
CA VAL A 145 -1.37 4.61 9.52
C VAL A 145 -1.51 5.07 10.97
N ALA A 146 -0.60 4.64 11.84
CA ALA A 146 -0.60 4.98 13.25
C ALA A 146 -0.53 6.50 13.48
N THR A 147 0.29 7.19 12.69
CA THR A 147 0.45 8.65 12.80
C THR A 147 -0.88 9.39 12.72
N PHE A 148 -1.81 8.94 11.88
CA PHE A 148 -3.08 9.64 11.62
C PHE A 148 -4.27 9.06 12.39
N PHE A 149 -4.35 7.74 12.48
CA PHE A 149 -5.58 7.08 12.90
C PHE A 149 -5.50 6.41 14.28
N LEU A 150 -4.32 6.17 14.83
CA LEU A 150 -4.17 5.52 16.12
C LEU A 150 -3.70 6.52 17.19
N LYS A 151 -4.10 6.30 18.43
CA LYS A 151 -3.51 7.02 19.59
C LYS A 151 -2.19 6.39 19.99
N ASP A 152 -2.09 5.06 19.89
CA ASP A 152 -0.91 4.27 20.20
C ASP A 152 -0.88 3.04 19.31
N ASP A 153 0.29 2.65 18.77
CA ASP A 153 0.51 1.46 17.94
C ASP A 153 1.05 0.27 18.74
N GLY A 154 1.19 0.42 20.05
CA GLY A 154 1.65 -0.65 20.93
C GLY A 154 0.67 -1.82 20.98
N GLY A 155 1.19 -3.03 21.21
CA GLY A 155 0.43 -4.27 21.17
C GLY A 155 -0.74 -4.39 22.16
N LEU A 156 -0.89 -3.47 23.13
CA LEU A 156 -2.09 -3.38 23.96
C LEU A 156 -3.24 -2.64 23.28
N HIS A 157 -2.93 -1.76 22.33
CA HIS A 157 -3.87 -0.86 21.67
C HIS A 157 -4.16 -1.28 20.23
N CYS A 158 -3.18 -1.84 19.53
CA CYS A 158 -3.28 -2.19 18.12
C CYS A 158 -3.01 -3.67 17.89
N ASP A 159 -4.00 -4.38 17.34
CA ASP A 159 -3.86 -5.74 16.84
C ASP A 159 -3.60 -5.71 15.34
N ALA A 160 -2.49 -6.27 14.87
CA ALA A 160 -2.22 -6.41 13.43
C ALA A 160 -2.70 -7.76 12.92
N TYR A 161 -3.49 -7.73 11.85
CA TYR A 161 -4.01 -8.93 11.20
C TYR A 161 -3.63 -8.93 9.71
N HIS A 162 -3.21 -10.07 9.21
CA HIS A 162 -2.84 -10.24 7.81
C HIS A 162 -3.67 -11.33 7.16
N THR A 163 -4.08 -11.08 5.93
CA THR A 163 -4.80 -12.07 5.15
C THR A 163 -4.47 -11.93 3.67
N THR A 164 -4.54 -13.04 2.95
CA THR A 164 -4.30 -13.11 1.52
C THR A 164 -5.58 -13.54 0.81
N VAL A 165 -5.86 -12.91 -0.32
CA VAL A 165 -6.95 -13.29 -1.23
C VAL A 165 -6.42 -13.40 -2.65
N LEU A 166 -7.09 -14.21 -3.46
CA LEU A 166 -6.84 -14.29 -4.90
C LEU A 166 -7.93 -13.49 -5.64
N GLY A 167 -7.54 -12.41 -6.26
CA GLY A 167 -8.41 -11.49 -6.98
C GLY A 167 -8.11 -11.40 -8.47
N GLU A 168 -8.47 -10.28 -9.06
CA GLU A 168 -8.26 -9.99 -10.48
C GLU A 168 -6.99 -9.19 -10.75
N LYS A 169 -6.47 -8.52 -9.73
CA LYS A 169 -5.26 -7.69 -9.80
C LYS A 169 -4.52 -7.69 -8.45
N ASP A 170 -3.26 -7.29 -8.50
CA ASP A 170 -2.47 -7.08 -7.29
C ASP A 170 -2.90 -5.79 -6.58
N ILE A 171 -3.39 -5.90 -5.33
CA ILE A 171 -3.79 -4.76 -4.49
C ILE A 171 -3.40 -5.05 -3.05
N THR A 172 -3.02 -4.02 -2.31
CA THR A 172 -2.97 -4.06 -0.85
C THR A 172 -4.02 -3.12 -0.28
N ARG A 173 -4.89 -3.64 0.58
CA ARG A 173 -5.84 -2.84 1.35
C ARG A 173 -5.47 -2.89 2.82
N ILE A 174 -5.57 -1.75 3.50
CA ILE A 174 -5.38 -1.66 4.94
C ILE A 174 -6.69 -1.14 5.54
N LEU A 175 -7.31 -1.97 6.35
CA LEU A 175 -8.53 -1.60 7.08
C LEU A 175 -8.16 -1.28 8.53
N ILE A 176 -8.64 -0.14 9.02
CA ILE A 176 -8.51 0.27 10.42
C ILE A 176 -9.90 0.33 11.02
N MET A 177 -10.13 -0.41 12.08
CA MET A 177 -11.45 -0.51 12.71
C MET A 177 -11.34 -0.81 14.21
N SER A 178 -12.42 -0.57 14.97
CA SER A 178 -12.46 -1.00 16.38
C SER A 178 -12.37 -2.53 16.50
N LYS A 179 -11.92 -3.03 17.65
CA LYS A 179 -11.86 -4.49 17.92
C LYS A 179 -13.24 -5.16 17.82
N GLU A 180 -14.30 -4.43 18.12
CA GLU A 180 -15.67 -4.93 17.97
C GLU A 180 -16.06 -5.09 16.48
N GLN A 181 -15.80 -4.07 15.67
CA GLN A 181 -16.03 -4.11 14.22
C GLN A 181 -15.20 -5.22 13.57
N PHE A 182 -13.94 -5.40 14.02
CA PHE A 182 -13.07 -6.47 13.53
C PHE A 182 -13.68 -7.85 13.74
N ARG A 183 -14.27 -8.12 14.91
CA ARG A 183 -14.95 -9.39 15.15
C ARG A 183 -16.07 -9.62 14.14
N GLY A 184 -16.93 -8.62 13.93
CA GLY A 184 -18.02 -8.71 12.96
C GLY A 184 -17.53 -8.86 11.51
N TRP A 185 -16.46 -8.15 11.16
CA TRP A 185 -15.83 -8.27 9.84
C TRP A 185 -15.26 -9.67 9.62
N LEU A 186 -14.58 -10.23 10.62
CA LEU A 186 -13.96 -11.56 10.56
C LEU A 186 -15.03 -12.66 10.38
N CYS A 187 -16.13 -12.60 11.14
CA CYS A 187 -17.24 -13.55 10.97
C CYS A 187 -17.79 -13.51 9.54
N ARG A 188 -18.14 -12.32 9.03
CA ARG A 188 -18.66 -12.21 7.64
C ARG A 188 -17.70 -12.73 6.58
N ARG A 189 -16.40 -12.69 6.84
CA ARG A 189 -15.37 -13.13 5.88
C ARG A 189 -15.31 -14.67 5.76
N TYR A 190 -15.61 -15.40 6.83
CA TYR A 190 -15.46 -16.85 6.88
C TYR A 190 -16.80 -17.61 6.91
N ASP A 191 -17.91 -16.90 7.14
CA ASP A 191 -19.26 -17.49 7.14
C ASP A 191 -19.95 -17.39 5.74
N GLY A 192 -19.27 -16.84 4.73
CA GLY A 192 -19.67 -16.77 3.31
C GLY A 192 -18.82 -17.72 2.49
#